data_4ee82cda38410c985a389f6b13a679a6
#
_entry.id   4ee82cda38410c985a389f6b13a679a6
#
_cell.length_a   1.000
_cell.length_b   1.000
_cell.length_c   1.000
_cell.angle_alpha   90.00
_cell.angle_beta   90.00
_cell.angle_gamma   90.00
#
_symmetry.space_group_name_H-M   'P 1'
#
loop_
_entity.id
_entity.type
_entity.pdbx_description
1 polymer ?
#
loop_
_entity_poly.entity_id
_entity_poly.type
_entity_poly.pdbx_seq_one_letter_code
_entity_poly.pdbx_strand_id
1 'polypeptide(L)'
;MSKRPLVSVVDDSDSVRESLPDLLQEFGFTARAFSSAEEFLASKAENATSCLVLDIGLPGMSGPDLQQELIRRGNAIPIVFITAQRDTSLRPRLLARGAVACLLKPFTDDALLEAINTALEKREE
;
A
#
# COMPACT_ATOMS: atom_id res chain seq x y z
N MET A 1 14.94 -14.31 -15.68
CA MET A 1 13.79 -13.46 -16.04
C MET A 1 13.29 -12.72 -14.84
N SER A 2 13.28 -11.42 -14.94
CA SER A 2 12.75 -10.60 -13.85
C SER A 2 11.23 -10.53 -13.96
N LYS A 3 10.55 -10.86 -12.89
CA LYS A 3 9.11 -10.65 -12.80
C LYS A 3 8.85 -9.22 -12.38
N ARG A 4 7.78 -8.63 -12.91
CA ARG A 4 7.35 -7.32 -12.47
C ARG A 4 6.88 -7.42 -11.02
N PRO A 5 7.34 -6.52 -10.14
CA PRO A 5 6.86 -6.54 -8.76
C PRO A 5 5.35 -6.33 -8.70
N LEU A 6 4.69 -7.05 -7.81
CA LEU A 6 3.26 -6.88 -7.58
C LEU A 6 3.04 -5.78 -6.55
N VAL A 7 2.36 -4.73 -6.95
CA VAL A 7 1.90 -3.67 -6.05
C VAL A 7 0.41 -3.89 -5.82
N SER A 8 0.03 -4.16 -4.59
CA SER A 8 -1.37 -4.30 -4.22
C SER A 8 -1.87 -2.98 -3.66
N VAL A 9 -3.06 -2.57 -4.09
CA VAL A 9 -3.68 -1.31 -3.66
C VAL A 9 -4.95 -1.65 -2.89
N VAL A 10 -5.05 -1.16 -1.66
CA VAL A 10 -6.24 -1.34 -0.83
C VAL A 10 -6.83 0.02 -0.52
N ASP A 11 -7.98 0.32 -1.12
CA ASP A 11 -8.65 1.61 -0.98
C ASP A 11 -10.12 1.42 -1.29
N ASP A 12 -11.00 1.98 -0.48
CA ASP A 12 -12.46 1.85 -0.68
C ASP A 12 -13.01 2.83 -1.72
N SER A 13 -12.18 3.71 -2.27
CA SER A 13 -12.58 4.64 -3.31
C SER A 13 -12.57 3.97 -4.68
N ASP A 14 -13.70 4.02 -5.39
CA ASP A 14 -13.79 3.46 -6.74
C ASP A 14 -12.80 4.13 -7.68
N SER A 15 -12.65 5.45 -7.58
CA SER A 15 -11.75 6.18 -8.48
C SER A 15 -10.30 5.76 -8.32
N VAL A 16 -9.86 5.50 -7.10
CA VAL A 16 -8.49 5.03 -6.85
C VAL A 16 -8.30 3.63 -7.41
N ARG A 17 -9.26 2.73 -7.15
CA ARG A 17 -9.16 1.35 -7.64
C ARG A 17 -9.20 1.25 -9.16
N GLU A 18 -9.84 2.21 -9.84
CA GLU A 18 -9.91 2.23 -11.30
C GLU A 18 -8.65 2.84 -11.93
N SER A 19 -8.12 3.90 -11.33
CA SER A 19 -7.03 4.68 -11.96
C SER A 19 -5.63 4.22 -11.55
N LEU A 20 -5.45 3.84 -10.30
CA LEU A 20 -4.10 3.53 -9.81
C LEU A 20 -3.48 2.29 -10.46
N PRO A 21 -4.21 1.17 -10.64
CA PRO A 21 -3.60 0.01 -11.29
C PRO A 21 -3.10 0.31 -12.71
N ASP A 22 -3.84 1.10 -13.49
CA ASP A 22 -3.41 1.46 -14.84
C ASP A 22 -2.11 2.26 -14.81
N LEU A 23 -2.03 3.23 -13.89
CA LEU A 23 -0.83 4.03 -13.72
C LEU A 23 0.37 3.16 -13.32
N LEU A 24 0.17 2.24 -12.40
CA LEU A 24 1.24 1.36 -11.94
C LEU A 24 1.73 0.43 -13.05
N GLN A 25 0.83 -0.05 -13.89
CA GLN A 25 1.19 -0.87 -15.04
C GLN A 25 2.04 -0.07 -16.04
N GLU A 26 1.72 1.21 -16.24
CA GLU A 26 2.53 2.07 -17.09
C GLU A 26 3.96 2.22 -16.58
N PHE A 27 4.14 2.17 -15.25
CA PHE A 27 5.46 2.26 -14.66
C PHE A 27 6.17 0.92 -14.55
N GLY A 28 5.60 -0.14 -15.10
CA GLY A 28 6.25 -1.45 -15.16
C GLY A 28 5.94 -2.39 -14.02
N PHE A 29 4.95 -2.08 -13.19
CA PHE A 29 4.54 -2.97 -12.10
C PHE A 29 3.35 -3.82 -12.50
N THR A 30 3.18 -4.96 -11.84
CA THR A 30 1.91 -5.67 -11.85
C THR A 30 1.07 -5.08 -10.72
N ALA A 31 -0.22 -4.85 -10.95
CA ALA A 31 -1.06 -4.19 -9.96
C ALA A 31 -2.36 -4.97 -9.73
N ARG A 32 -2.78 -5.05 -8.47
CA ARG A 32 -4.08 -5.57 -8.07
C ARG A 32 -4.72 -4.59 -7.11
N ALA A 33 -6.04 -4.47 -7.18
CA ALA A 33 -6.77 -3.54 -6.33
C ALA A 33 -7.83 -4.27 -5.52
N PHE A 34 -7.99 -3.84 -4.27
CA PHE A 34 -8.93 -4.42 -3.32
C PHE A 34 -9.72 -3.29 -2.66
N SER A 35 -10.98 -3.55 -2.35
CA SER A 35 -11.86 -2.54 -1.75
C SER A 35 -11.77 -2.48 -0.23
N SER A 36 -11.18 -3.50 0.41
CA SER A 36 -11.07 -3.57 1.86
C SER A 36 -9.85 -4.37 2.27
N ALA A 37 -9.42 -4.17 3.51
CA ALA A 37 -8.34 -4.97 4.09
C ALA A 37 -8.74 -6.44 4.18
N GLU A 38 -9.99 -6.71 4.52
CA GLU A 38 -10.51 -8.07 4.61
C GLU A 38 -10.46 -8.79 3.26
N GLU A 39 -10.80 -8.08 2.18
CA GLU A 39 -10.72 -8.64 0.83
C GLU A 39 -9.28 -8.97 0.47
N PHE A 40 -8.35 -8.09 0.80
CA PHE A 40 -6.93 -8.33 0.55
C PHE A 40 -6.45 -9.60 1.27
N LEU A 41 -6.79 -9.73 2.54
CA LEU A 41 -6.38 -10.91 3.32
C LEU A 41 -7.01 -12.19 2.79
N ALA A 42 -8.27 -12.14 2.38
CA ALA A 42 -8.99 -13.30 1.85
C ALA A 42 -8.44 -13.75 0.49
N SER A 43 -7.88 -12.82 -0.27
CA SER A 43 -7.37 -13.11 -1.61
C SER A 43 -6.09 -13.92 -1.61
N LYS A 44 -5.40 -13.99 -0.47
CA LYS A 44 -4.09 -14.63 -0.32
C LYS A 44 -2.99 -13.93 -1.13
N ALA A 45 -3.24 -12.69 -1.57
CA ALA A 45 -2.26 -11.93 -2.33
C ALA A 45 -1.09 -11.44 -1.46
N GLU A 46 -1.22 -11.49 -0.13
CA GLU A 46 -0.19 -10.94 0.76
C GLU A 46 1.18 -11.56 0.53
N ASN A 47 1.24 -12.86 0.21
CA ASN A 47 2.53 -13.52 0.02
C ASN A 47 3.17 -13.16 -1.33
N ALA A 48 2.38 -12.70 -2.29
CA ALA A 48 2.87 -12.32 -3.62
C ALA A 48 3.12 -10.81 -3.74
N THR A 49 2.64 -10.02 -2.76
CA THR A 49 2.73 -8.57 -2.82
C THR A 49 4.11 -8.08 -2.44
N SER A 50 4.72 -7.29 -3.31
CA SER A 50 6.03 -6.70 -3.08
C SER A 50 5.95 -5.35 -2.39
N CYS A 51 4.86 -4.62 -2.62
CA CYS A 51 4.60 -3.32 -1.98
C CYS A 51 3.09 -3.16 -1.84
N LEU A 52 2.65 -2.69 -0.68
CA LEU A 52 1.23 -2.48 -0.40
C LEU A 52 0.96 -0.98 -0.30
N VAL A 53 0.10 -0.47 -1.19
CA VAL A 53 -0.41 0.90 -1.11
C VAL A 53 -1.73 0.84 -0.37
N LEU A 54 -1.81 1.45 0.80
CA LEU A 54 -2.87 1.17 1.77
C LEU A 54 -3.51 2.45 2.28
N ASP A 55 -4.80 2.58 2.07
CA ASP A 55 -5.57 3.70 2.62
C ASP A 55 -5.70 3.56 4.13
N ILE A 56 -5.50 4.66 4.85
CA ILE A 56 -5.64 4.66 6.30
C ILE A 56 -7.11 4.50 6.72
N GLY A 57 -8.00 5.19 6.03
CA GLY A 57 -9.39 5.36 6.46
C GLY A 57 -10.38 4.32 5.95
N LEU A 58 -9.99 3.05 5.96
CA LEU A 58 -10.87 1.98 5.49
C LEU A 58 -11.96 1.65 6.51
N PRO A 59 -13.19 1.34 6.05
CA PRO A 59 -14.21 0.82 6.94
C PRO A 59 -13.87 -0.61 7.37
N GLY A 60 -14.37 -1.01 8.53
CA GLY A 60 -14.03 -2.32 9.10
C GLY A 60 -12.59 -2.32 9.58
N MET A 61 -11.77 -3.23 9.07
CA MET A 61 -10.34 -3.24 9.40
C MET A 61 -9.68 -2.03 8.73
N SER A 62 -9.12 -1.13 9.53
CA SER A 62 -8.46 0.06 9.01
C SER A 62 -7.10 -0.26 8.41
N GLY A 63 -6.47 0.72 7.72
CA GLY A 63 -5.12 0.57 7.23
C GLY A 63 -4.12 0.23 8.34
N PRO A 64 -4.10 1.00 9.44
CA PRO A 64 -3.23 0.66 10.57
C PRO A 64 -3.51 -0.71 11.17
N ASP A 65 -4.77 -1.14 11.22
CA ASP A 65 -5.12 -2.48 11.70
C ASP A 65 -4.53 -3.56 10.79
N LEU A 66 -4.58 -3.36 9.47
CA LEU A 66 -3.97 -4.32 8.53
C LEU A 66 -2.45 -4.37 8.71
N GLN A 67 -1.81 -3.23 8.93
CA GLN A 67 -0.38 -3.20 9.21
C GLN A 67 -0.05 -4.06 10.43
N GLN A 68 -0.82 -3.91 11.52
CA GLN A 68 -0.64 -4.70 12.74
C GLN A 68 -0.83 -6.19 12.47
N GLU A 69 -1.85 -6.53 11.68
CA GLU A 69 -2.11 -7.94 11.37
C GLU A 69 -0.97 -8.56 10.56
N LEU A 70 -0.41 -7.83 9.60
CA LEU A 70 0.73 -8.32 8.82
C LEU A 70 1.96 -8.50 9.71
N ILE A 71 2.21 -7.56 10.62
CA ILE A 71 3.31 -7.69 11.58
C ILE A 71 3.09 -8.94 12.44
N ARG A 72 1.88 -9.15 12.94
CA ARG A 72 1.54 -10.32 13.76
C ARG A 72 1.80 -11.63 13.00
N ARG A 73 1.56 -11.63 11.69
CA ARG A 73 1.78 -12.81 10.84
C ARG A 73 3.24 -12.99 10.46
N GLY A 74 4.12 -12.09 10.87
CA GLY A 74 5.52 -12.12 10.49
C GLY A 74 5.76 -11.76 9.03
N ASN A 75 4.81 -11.07 8.42
CA ASN A 75 4.91 -10.69 7.01
C ASN A 75 5.35 -9.23 6.90
N ALA A 76 6.55 -9.02 6.37
CA ALA A 76 7.21 -7.72 6.32
C ALA A 76 6.99 -6.99 4.98
N ILE A 77 5.78 -7.06 4.44
CA ILE A 77 5.48 -6.33 3.20
C ILE A 77 5.70 -4.82 3.43
N PRO A 78 6.50 -4.15 2.60
CA PRO A 78 6.65 -2.69 2.73
C PRO A 78 5.31 -2.00 2.42
N ILE A 79 4.93 -1.05 3.25
CA ILE A 79 3.64 -0.35 3.14
C ILE A 79 3.86 1.11 2.85
N VAL A 80 3.17 1.62 1.82
CA VAL A 80 3.02 3.03 1.53
C VAL A 80 1.58 3.40 1.87
N PHE A 81 1.39 4.14 2.96
CA PHE A 81 0.05 4.59 3.33
C PHE A 81 -0.38 5.77 2.48
N ILE A 82 -1.67 5.82 2.17
CA ILE A 82 -2.30 6.97 1.52
C ILE A 82 -3.51 7.40 2.35
N THR A 83 -3.79 8.70 2.39
CA THR A 83 -4.90 9.19 3.19
C THR A 83 -5.43 10.51 2.63
N ALA A 84 -6.74 10.70 2.72
CA ALA A 84 -7.37 11.99 2.45
C ALA A 84 -7.40 12.87 3.70
N GLN A 85 -7.04 12.33 4.85
CA GLN A 85 -7.11 13.05 6.12
C GLN A 85 -5.90 13.96 6.32
N ARG A 86 -6.17 15.20 6.70
CA ARG A 86 -5.10 16.17 6.98
C ARG A 86 -4.50 15.99 8.37
N ASP A 87 -5.14 15.19 9.21
CA ASP A 87 -4.60 14.90 10.53
C ASP A 87 -3.40 13.96 10.37
N THR A 88 -2.22 14.49 10.68
CA THR A 88 -0.97 13.74 10.53
C THR A 88 -0.51 13.10 11.84
N SER A 89 -1.37 13.04 12.85
CA SER A 89 -1.00 12.50 14.16
C SER A 89 -0.61 11.03 14.12
N LEU A 90 -1.17 10.26 13.19
CA LEU A 90 -0.85 8.83 13.03
C LEU A 90 0.47 8.59 12.30
N ARG A 91 0.91 9.55 11.50
CA ARG A 91 2.07 9.36 10.62
C ARG A 91 3.32 8.88 11.35
N PRO A 92 3.76 9.53 12.45
CA PRO A 92 4.95 9.06 13.14
C PRO A 92 4.82 7.63 13.66
N ARG A 93 3.62 7.28 14.14
CA ARG A 93 3.37 5.93 14.66
C ARG A 93 3.44 4.89 13.55
N LEU A 94 2.85 5.19 12.40
CA LEU A 94 2.87 4.25 11.27
C LEU A 94 4.28 4.05 10.75
N LEU A 95 5.06 5.13 10.65
CA LEU A 95 6.46 5.05 10.23
C LEU A 95 7.30 4.29 11.26
N ALA A 96 7.05 4.50 12.55
CA ALA A 96 7.75 3.79 13.61
C ALA A 96 7.48 2.28 13.56
N ARG A 97 6.32 1.87 13.01
CA ARG A 97 5.97 0.46 12.85
C ARG A 97 6.48 -0.14 11.55
N GLY A 98 7.25 0.62 10.78
CA GLY A 98 7.90 0.13 9.57
C GLY A 98 7.30 0.57 8.25
N ALA A 99 6.27 1.44 8.25
CA ALA A 99 5.75 1.98 7.00
C ALA A 99 6.84 2.78 6.29
N VAL A 100 6.86 2.69 4.96
CA VAL A 100 7.86 3.37 4.15
C VAL A 100 7.53 4.85 4.00
N ALA A 101 6.25 5.16 3.79
CA ALA A 101 5.81 6.52 3.55
C ALA A 101 4.33 6.65 3.89
N CYS A 102 3.89 7.89 4.02
CA CYS A 102 2.50 8.22 4.24
C CYS A 102 2.18 9.44 3.38
N LEU A 103 1.42 9.23 2.29
CA LEU A 103 1.13 10.26 1.31
C LEU A 103 -0.27 10.82 1.50
N LEU A 104 -0.39 12.15 1.42
CA LEU A 104 -1.69 12.82 1.51
C LEU A 104 -2.30 12.92 0.11
N LYS A 105 -3.56 12.57 -0.03
CA LYS A 105 -4.31 12.73 -1.28
C LYS A 105 -4.71 14.21 -1.46
N PRO A 106 -4.65 14.77 -2.66
CA PRO A 106 -4.11 14.14 -3.86
C PRO A 106 -2.58 14.17 -3.85
N PHE A 107 -1.97 13.08 -4.26
CA PHE A 107 -0.51 13.01 -4.41
C PHE A 107 -0.14 12.98 -5.89
N THR A 108 1.09 13.34 -6.21
CA THR A 108 1.58 13.30 -7.58
C THR A 108 1.99 11.88 -7.94
N ASP A 109 2.02 11.58 -9.24
CA ASP A 109 2.51 10.29 -9.72
C ASP A 109 3.96 10.08 -9.29
N ASP A 110 4.77 11.15 -9.35
CA ASP A 110 6.18 11.08 -8.97
C ASP A 110 6.35 10.74 -7.49
N ALA A 111 5.54 11.34 -6.62
CA ALA A 111 5.61 11.05 -5.18
C ALA A 111 5.27 9.61 -4.88
N LEU A 112 4.23 9.09 -5.54
CA LEU A 112 3.82 7.69 -5.36
C LEU A 112 4.90 6.75 -5.88
N LEU A 113 5.41 7.01 -7.08
CA LEU A 113 6.44 6.18 -7.70
C LEU A 113 7.70 6.14 -6.84
N GLU A 114 8.13 7.29 -6.34
CA GLU A 114 9.30 7.36 -5.45
C GLU A 114 9.10 6.54 -4.19
N ALA A 115 7.92 6.63 -3.57
CA ALA A 115 7.62 5.87 -2.36
C ALA A 115 7.63 4.37 -2.64
N ILE A 116 7.05 3.93 -3.76
CA ILE A 116 7.03 2.52 -4.14
C ILE A 116 8.45 2.02 -4.41
N ASN A 117 9.25 2.78 -5.13
CA ASN A 117 10.64 2.39 -5.40
C ASN A 117 11.44 2.26 -4.11
N THR A 118 11.25 3.18 -3.17
CA THR A 118 11.88 3.09 -1.85
C THR A 118 11.44 1.81 -1.12
N ALA A 119 10.16 1.49 -1.21
CA ALA A 119 9.62 0.27 -0.59
C ALA A 119 10.26 -0.98 -1.18
N LEU A 120 10.40 -1.03 -2.51
CA LEU A 120 10.99 -2.18 -3.19
C LEU A 120 12.47 -2.34 -2.86
N GLU A 121 13.20 -1.24 -2.71
CA GLU A 121 14.60 -1.28 -2.29
C GLU A 121 14.75 -1.85 -0.89
N LYS A 122 13.87 -1.46 0.04
CA LYS A 122 13.90 -1.99 1.40
C LYS A 122 13.63 -3.48 1.44
N ARG A 123 12.74 -3.97 0.55
CA ARG A 123 12.41 -5.39 0.52
C ARG A 123 13.60 -6.24 0.08
N GLU A 124 14.46 -5.68 -0.79
CA GLU A 124 15.63 -6.40 -1.31
C GLU A 124 16.76 -6.49 -0.27
N GLU A 125 16.73 -5.64 0.73
CA GLU A 125 17.68 -5.70 1.83
C GLU A 125 17.29 -6.80 2.83
#